data_361f54d4a8a0b6f8c2feff9619a487cd
#
_entry.id   361f54d4a8a0b6f8c2feff9619a487cd
#
_cell.length_a   1.000
_cell.length_b   1.000
_cell.length_c   1.000
_cell.angle_alpha   90.00
_cell.angle_beta   90.00
_cell.angle_gamma   90.00
#
_symmetry.space_group_name_H-M   'P 1'
#
loop_
_entity.id
_entity.type
_entity.pdbx_description
1 polymer ?
#
loop_
_entity_poly.entity_id
_entity_poly.type
_entity_poly.pdbx_seq_one_letter_code
_entity_poly.pdbx_strand_id
1 'polypeptide(L)' 'MPVVNIKITGDEESPSAELKRELIAKVTQVIGEVLHKKTNNLIVTIEEIPMDSYGIGGITVRELRQRK' A
#
# COMPACT_ATOMS: atom_id res chain seq x y z
N MET A 1 -9.43 -17.75 -1.27
CA MET A 1 -9.47 -16.50 -0.48
C MET A 1 -8.40 -15.54 -1.01
N PRO A 2 -8.79 -14.43 -1.62
CA PRO A 2 -7.78 -13.51 -2.15
C PRO A 2 -7.05 -12.77 -1.04
N VAL A 3 -5.75 -12.56 -1.25
CA VAL A 3 -4.92 -11.77 -0.35
C VAL A 3 -4.22 -10.70 -1.18
N VAL A 4 -4.39 -9.44 -0.81
CA VAL A 4 -3.78 -8.31 -1.50
C VAL A 4 -2.82 -7.63 -0.53
N ASN A 5 -1.58 -7.46 -0.95
CA ASN A 5 -0.60 -6.71 -0.16
C ASN A 5 -0.17 -5.48 -0.95
N ILE A 6 -0.31 -4.32 -0.33
CA ILE A 6 0.08 -3.04 -0.93
C ILE A 6 1.30 -2.54 -0.19
N LYS A 7 2.40 -2.36 -0.90
CA LYS A 7 3.61 -1.80 -0.32
C LYS A 7 3.74 -0.35 -0.74
N ILE A 8 3.91 0.52 0.21
CA ILE A 8 4.01 1.96 -0.03
C ILE A 8 5.17 2.54 0.74
N THR A 9 5.58 3.72 0.34
CA THR A 9 6.62 4.46 1.03
C THR A 9 6.06 4.95 2.37
N GLY A 10 6.85 4.78 3.44
CA GLY A 10 6.45 5.17 4.78
C GLY A 10 7.04 6.50 5.20
N ASP A 11 7.24 6.65 6.50
CA ASP A 11 7.76 7.86 7.14
C ASP A 11 6.91 9.08 6.78
N GLU A 12 7.52 10.13 6.25
CA GLU A 12 6.80 11.37 5.94
C GLU A 12 5.74 11.19 4.84
N GLU A 13 5.85 10.12 4.06
CA GLU A 13 4.90 9.85 2.98
C GLU A 13 3.80 8.88 3.39
N SER A 14 3.76 8.48 4.65
CA SER A 14 2.73 7.57 5.14
C SER A 14 1.35 8.20 5.07
N PRO A 15 0.37 7.52 4.48
CA PRO A 15 -0.99 8.04 4.49
C PRO A 15 -1.62 7.93 5.87
N SER A 16 -2.64 8.73 6.10
CA SER A 16 -3.37 8.71 7.36
C SER A 16 -4.15 7.40 7.53
N ALA A 17 -4.60 7.13 8.75
CA ALA A 17 -5.43 5.96 9.02
C ALA A 17 -6.72 6.01 8.22
N GLU A 18 -7.29 7.20 8.00
CA GLU A 18 -8.49 7.35 7.20
C GLU A 18 -8.28 6.97 5.75
N LEU A 19 -7.15 7.41 5.18
CA LEU A 19 -6.83 7.07 3.79
C LEU A 19 -6.57 5.58 3.64
N LYS A 20 -5.91 4.97 4.62
CA LYS A 20 -5.69 3.52 4.59
C LYS A 20 -7.01 2.77 4.65
N ARG A 21 -7.93 3.22 5.50
CA ARG A 21 -9.26 2.60 5.59
C ARG A 21 -10.00 2.68 4.27
N GLU A 22 -9.96 3.84 3.64
CA GLU A 22 -10.62 4.03 2.35
C GLU A 22 -10.01 3.15 1.28
N LEU A 23 -8.67 3.08 1.25
CA LEU A 23 -7.96 2.25 0.28
C LEU A 23 -8.33 0.78 0.45
N ILE A 24 -8.34 0.28 1.69
CA ILE A 24 -8.70 -1.10 1.97
C ILE A 24 -10.14 -1.38 1.51
N ALA A 25 -11.06 -0.48 1.80
CA ALA A 25 -12.46 -0.66 1.43
C ALA A 25 -12.65 -0.71 -0.08
N LYS A 26 -12.01 0.21 -0.80
CA LYS A 26 -12.16 0.30 -2.25
C LYS A 26 -11.47 -0.84 -2.98
N VAL A 27 -10.27 -1.24 -2.52
CA VAL A 27 -9.57 -2.37 -3.11
C VAL A 27 -10.39 -3.64 -2.91
N THR A 28 -10.95 -3.83 -1.71
CA THR A 28 -11.80 -4.98 -1.43
C THR A 28 -12.98 -5.03 -2.39
N GLN A 29 -13.63 -3.88 -2.60
CA GLN A 29 -14.80 -3.81 -3.49
C GLN A 29 -14.42 -4.18 -4.92
N VAL A 30 -13.34 -3.61 -5.44
CA VAL A 30 -12.91 -3.88 -6.82
C VAL A 30 -12.54 -5.32 -7.03
N ILE A 31 -11.77 -5.90 -6.10
CA ILE A 31 -11.36 -7.31 -6.22
C ILE A 31 -12.57 -8.22 -6.19
N GLY A 32 -13.52 -7.95 -5.28
CA GLY A 32 -14.74 -8.73 -5.19
C GLY A 32 -15.56 -8.68 -6.47
N GLU A 33 -15.66 -7.51 -7.07
CA GLU A 33 -16.43 -7.33 -8.31
C GLU A 33 -15.77 -8.07 -9.48
N VAL A 34 -14.46 -7.87 -9.65
CA VAL A 34 -13.75 -8.43 -10.81
C VAL A 34 -13.67 -9.94 -10.73
N LEU A 35 -13.39 -10.49 -9.55
CA LEU A 35 -13.23 -11.92 -9.37
C LEU A 35 -14.54 -12.64 -9.07
N HIS A 36 -15.64 -11.89 -8.91
CA HIS A 36 -16.95 -12.45 -8.54
C HIS A 36 -16.86 -13.27 -7.25
N LYS A 37 -16.16 -12.73 -6.25
CA LYS A 37 -15.95 -13.38 -4.96
C LYS A 37 -16.64 -12.61 -3.85
N LYS A 38 -17.02 -13.34 -2.80
CA LYS A 38 -17.49 -12.68 -1.58
C LYS A 38 -16.33 -11.94 -0.93
N THR A 39 -16.63 -10.78 -0.35
CA THR A 39 -15.59 -9.90 0.18
C THR A 39 -15.35 -10.07 1.66
N ASN A 40 -16.19 -10.83 2.38
CA ASN A 40 -16.12 -10.93 3.84
C ASN A 40 -14.84 -11.62 4.33
N ASN A 41 -14.18 -12.40 3.48
CA ASN A 41 -12.91 -13.07 3.82
C ASN A 41 -11.73 -12.56 3.01
N LEU A 42 -11.90 -11.46 2.28
CA LEU A 42 -10.83 -10.89 1.47
C LEU A 42 -9.88 -10.11 2.38
N ILE A 43 -8.59 -10.40 2.24
CA ILE A 43 -7.57 -9.79 3.08
C ILE A 43 -6.81 -8.74 2.26
N VAL A 44 -6.72 -7.52 2.80
CA VAL A 44 -5.91 -6.45 2.22
C VAL A 44 -4.98 -5.96 3.30
N THR A 45 -3.68 -5.96 3.02
CA THR A 45 -2.69 -5.44 3.94
C THR A 45 -1.95 -4.28 3.30
N ILE A 46 -1.58 -3.29 4.10
CA ILE A 46 -0.78 -2.16 3.66
C ILE A 46 0.51 -2.20 4.46
N GLU A 47 1.61 -2.32 3.74
CA GLU A 47 2.93 -2.39 4.35
C GLU A 47 3.67 -1.09 4.03
N GLU A 48 4.04 -0.36 5.07
CA GLU A 48 4.76 0.91 4.92
C GLU A 48 6.25 0.62 5.06
N ILE A 49 7.00 0.95 4.01
CA ILE A 49 8.43 0.69 3.98
C ILE A 49 9.14 1.99 4.31
N PRO A 50 9.98 2.01 5.37
CA PRO A 50 10.74 3.22 5.70
C PRO A 50 11.55 3.70 4.50
N MET A 51 11.66 5.01 4.33
CA MET A 51 12.35 5.59 3.18
C MET A 51 13.82 5.18 3.10
N ASP A 52 14.43 4.86 4.24
CA ASP A 52 15.81 4.38 4.27
C ASP A 52 15.93 2.92 3.87
N SER A 53 14.81 2.19 3.84
CA SER A 53 14.79 0.77 3.48
C SER A 53 14.23 0.53 2.09
N TYR A 54 13.96 1.58 1.33
CA TYR A 54 13.34 1.52 0.01
C TYR A 54 14.35 2.09 -0.99
N GLY A 55 14.83 1.27 -1.89
CA GLY A 55 15.84 1.69 -2.86
C GLY A 55 15.39 1.53 -4.29
N ILE A 56 15.83 2.45 -5.13
CA ILE A 56 15.60 2.41 -6.57
C ILE A 56 16.94 2.65 -7.24
N GLY A 57 17.39 1.68 -8.03
CA GLY A 57 18.66 1.83 -8.75
C GLY A 57 19.86 1.99 -7.83
N GLY A 58 19.79 1.43 -6.62
CA GLY A 58 20.89 1.50 -5.67
C GLY A 58 20.87 2.73 -4.77
N ILE A 59 19.85 3.58 -4.89
CA ILE A 59 19.75 4.82 -4.10
C ILE A 59 18.47 4.76 -3.27
N THR A 60 18.55 5.15 -1.99
CA THR A 60 17.38 5.14 -1.13
C THR A 60 16.36 6.18 -1.59
N VAL A 61 15.09 5.90 -1.31
CA VAL A 61 14.02 6.86 -1.62
C VAL A 61 14.23 8.15 -0.84
N ARG A 62 14.71 8.07 0.39
CA ARG A 62 14.99 9.28 1.17
C ARG A 62 15.96 10.20 0.43
N GLU A 63 17.05 9.61 -0.09
CA GLU A 63 18.04 10.38 -0.83
C GLU A 63 17.46 10.95 -2.12
N LEU A 64 16.64 10.16 -2.83
CA LEU A 64 15.99 10.62 -4.05
C LEU A 64 15.06 11.80 -3.80
N ARG A 65 14.32 11.78 -2.68
CA ARG A 65 13.42 12.89 -2.34
C ARG A 65 14.18 14.17 -1.98
N GLN A 66 15.42 14.04 -1.54
CA GLN A 66 16.27 15.18 -1.21
C GLN A 66 16.92 15.81 -2.44
N ARG A 67 16.95 15.08 -3.54
CA ARG A 67 17.46 15.59 -4.82
C ARG A 67 16.33 16.31 -5.54
N LYS A 68 16.48 17.58 -5.74
CA LYS A 68 15.47 18.35 -6.47
C LYS A 68 16.11 19.16 -7.57
#